data_ca84dadbad886cea4129149746bc0c35
#
_entry.id   ca84dadbad886cea4129149746bc0c35
#
_cell.length_a   1.000
_cell.length_b   1.000
_cell.length_c   1.000
_cell.angle_alpha   90.00
_cell.angle_beta   90.00
_cell.angle_gamma   90.00
#
_symmetry.space_group_name_H-M   'P 1'
#
loop_
_entity.id
_entity.type
_entity.pdbx_description
1 polymer ?
#
loop_
_entity_poly.entity_id
_entity_poly.type
_entity_poly.pdbx_seq_one_letter_code
_entity_poly.pdbx_strand_id
1 'polypeptide(L)'
;MKFFNIILIFILYIYSYPVFSANKFNLIPIEVSKNVYIFLGDIDDVNKNNGGAISNTGFIIGDNSILVIDAGPSYLYASNVIEIINSYSNLPIKYLVVTHHHADHSFGISRYLEINTEIIMAEAEVKRYLKYGNRSLRQLRNLIGEEWLLNTKINKFNNLGKKYPINLDLGNRNIIIELYEEGHSDGDLIIKDISSNILFVGDLVFNQRAPTSPHANISNWKNYLDEIMNKDWDYLIPGHGNIIKNKEDILKTKKWINFIDKTAKQASKNGVSALEIINKGLPQITKKYKLGKETWYRDLPILINKYEFE
;
A
#
# COMPACT_ATOMS: atom_id res chain seq x y z
N MET A 1 -25.04 -64.56 -38.08
CA MET A 1 -25.48 -63.26 -37.54
C MET A 1 -24.33 -62.70 -36.66
N LYS A 2 -23.60 -61.72 -37.16
CA LYS A 2 -22.52 -61.05 -36.36
C LYS A 2 -23.09 -59.70 -35.87
N PHE A 3 -23.26 -59.57 -34.58
CA PHE A 3 -23.64 -58.29 -33.95
C PHE A 3 -22.42 -57.36 -33.88
N PHE A 4 -22.49 -56.22 -34.58
CA PHE A 4 -21.52 -55.12 -34.46
C PHE A 4 -21.97 -54.22 -33.28
N ASN A 5 -21.20 -54.26 -32.22
CA ASN A 5 -21.36 -53.29 -31.13
C ASN A 5 -20.70 -51.96 -31.53
N ILE A 6 -21.49 -50.93 -31.81
CA ILE A 6 -21.03 -49.57 -32.00
C ILE A 6 -20.90 -48.93 -30.61
N ILE A 7 -19.65 -48.72 -30.15
CA ILE A 7 -19.38 -47.95 -28.94
C ILE A 7 -19.38 -46.47 -29.35
N LEU A 8 -20.41 -45.74 -28.92
CA LEU A 8 -20.50 -44.29 -29.09
C LEU A 8 -19.64 -43.63 -27.98
N ILE A 9 -18.45 -43.08 -28.33
CA ILE A 9 -17.63 -42.31 -27.42
C ILE A 9 -18.16 -40.87 -27.42
N PHE A 10 -18.86 -40.48 -26.34
CA PHE A 10 -19.20 -39.09 -26.08
C PHE A 10 -17.96 -38.36 -25.59
N ILE A 11 -17.34 -37.54 -26.46
CA ILE A 11 -16.32 -36.58 -26.04
C ILE A 11 -17.03 -35.38 -25.43
N LEU A 12 -17.05 -35.30 -24.10
CA LEU A 12 -17.46 -34.12 -23.36
C LEU A 12 -16.38 -33.05 -23.54
N TYR A 13 -16.60 -32.11 -24.43
CA TYR A 13 -15.86 -30.88 -24.49
C TYR A 13 -16.24 -30.03 -23.25
N ILE A 14 -15.43 -30.11 -22.21
CA ILE A 14 -15.52 -29.17 -21.08
C ILE A 14 -15.01 -27.82 -21.60
N TYR A 15 -15.92 -26.98 -22.05
CA TYR A 15 -15.62 -25.57 -22.25
C TYR A 15 -15.34 -24.97 -20.85
N SER A 16 -14.06 -24.81 -20.51
CA SER A 16 -13.66 -23.95 -19.39
C SER A 16 -13.93 -22.50 -19.81
N TYR A 17 -15.12 -22.02 -19.50
CA TYR A 17 -15.36 -20.59 -19.55
C TYR A 17 -14.36 -19.94 -18.57
N PRO A 18 -13.62 -18.89 -18.99
CA PRO A 18 -12.87 -18.11 -18.02
C PRO A 18 -13.89 -17.59 -17.01
N VAL A 19 -13.77 -18.01 -15.76
CA VAL A 19 -14.51 -17.40 -14.66
C VAL A 19 -13.94 -15.99 -14.56
N PHE A 20 -14.60 -15.04 -15.20
CA PHE A 20 -14.32 -13.62 -14.95
C PHE A 20 -14.54 -13.43 -13.46
N SER A 21 -13.46 -13.23 -12.73
CA SER A 21 -13.52 -12.76 -11.35
C SER A 21 -14.32 -11.47 -11.39
N ALA A 22 -15.53 -11.48 -10.86
CA ALA A 22 -16.29 -10.24 -10.73
C ALA A 22 -15.38 -9.24 -10.01
N ASN A 23 -15.27 -7.99 -10.53
CA ASN A 23 -14.50 -6.93 -9.91
C ASN A 23 -15.09 -6.61 -8.53
N LYS A 24 -14.77 -7.45 -7.56
CA LYS A 24 -15.36 -7.45 -6.21
C LYS A 24 -15.03 -6.14 -5.46
N PHE A 25 -13.91 -5.50 -5.83
CA PHE A 25 -13.47 -4.24 -5.24
C PHE A 25 -14.02 -3.00 -5.95
N ASN A 26 -14.75 -3.15 -7.08
CA ASN A 26 -15.26 -2.05 -7.90
C ASN A 26 -14.17 -1.01 -8.24
N LEU A 27 -12.97 -1.49 -8.56
CA LEU A 27 -11.82 -0.64 -8.85
C LEU A 27 -12.07 0.19 -10.12
N ILE A 28 -11.91 1.49 -9.99
CA ILE A 28 -12.02 2.46 -11.10
C ILE A 28 -10.67 3.16 -11.22
N PRO A 29 -9.91 2.93 -12.31
CA PRO A 29 -8.64 3.62 -12.52
C PRO A 29 -8.88 5.08 -12.86
N ILE A 30 -8.14 5.98 -12.20
CA ILE A 30 -8.14 7.42 -12.47
C ILE A 30 -6.84 7.73 -13.22
N GLU A 31 -6.94 8.22 -14.44
CA GLU A 31 -5.79 8.70 -15.18
C GLU A 31 -5.37 10.07 -14.65
N VAL A 32 -4.20 10.13 -13.99
CA VAL A 32 -3.65 11.36 -13.40
C VAL A 32 -2.83 12.14 -14.40
N SER A 33 -2.16 11.42 -15.28
CA SER A 33 -1.42 11.92 -16.44
C SER A 33 -1.39 10.82 -17.51
N LYS A 34 -1.00 11.15 -18.73
CA LYS A 34 -0.93 10.16 -19.82
C LYS A 34 -0.20 8.90 -19.37
N ASN A 35 -0.89 7.78 -19.43
CA ASN A 35 -0.37 6.45 -19.07
C ASN A 35 0.03 6.30 -17.58
N VAL A 36 -0.49 7.13 -16.67
CA VAL A 36 -0.34 6.99 -15.21
C VAL A 36 -1.73 6.90 -14.59
N TYR A 37 -2.00 5.78 -13.98
CA TYR A 37 -3.31 5.44 -13.41
C TYR A 37 -3.17 5.12 -11.93
N ILE A 38 -4.16 5.54 -11.14
CA ILE A 38 -4.26 5.21 -9.73
C ILE A 38 -5.63 4.63 -9.39
N PHE A 39 -5.65 3.79 -8.37
CA PHE A 39 -6.85 3.36 -7.68
C PHE A 39 -6.86 4.00 -6.30
N LEU A 40 -7.88 4.80 -6.00
CA LEU A 40 -8.02 5.37 -4.66
C LEU A 40 -8.58 4.32 -3.71
N GLY A 41 -7.89 4.16 -2.59
CA GLY A 41 -8.36 3.34 -1.48
C GLY A 41 -9.53 3.98 -0.74
N ASP A 42 -10.29 3.15 -0.03
CA ASP A 42 -11.33 3.64 0.87
C ASP A 42 -10.69 4.44 2.02
N ILE A 43 -11.29 5.58 2.34
CA ILE A 43 -10.80 6.43 3.42
C ILE A 43 -11.14 5.88 4.82
N ASP A 44 -12.07 4.93 4.91
CA ASP A 44 -12.45 4.25 6.15
C ASP A 44 -11.39 3.26 6.64
N ASP A 45 -11.59 2.73 7.84
CA ASP A 45 -10.77 1.64 8.35
C ASP A 45 -11.07 0.33 7.63
N VAL A 46 -10.18 -0.64 7.77
CA VAL A 46 -10.35 -2.00 7.25
C VAL A 46 -11.64 -2.59 7.77
N ASN A 47 -12.51 -3.02 6.85
CA ASN A 47 -13.80 -3.63 7.18
C ASN A 47 -14.26 -4.61 6.08
N LYS A 48 -15.37 -5.32 6.35
CA LYS A 48 -15.93 -6.33 5.43
C LYS A 48 -16.43 -5.75 4.11
N ASN A 49 -16.76 -4.46 4.04
CA ASN A 49 -17.30 -3.86 2.82
C ASN A 49 -16.18 -3.47 1.85
N ASN A 50 -15.04 -2.97 2.39
CA ASN A 50 -13.90 -2.57 1.55
C ASN A 50 -12.88 -3.69 1.33
N GLY A 51 -13.00 -4.84 2.02
CA GLY A 51 -12.08 -5.97 1.86
C GLY A 51 -10.61 -5.63 2.12
N GLY A 52 -10.35 -4.56 2.87
CA GLY A 52 -9.02 -4.05 3.16
C GLY A 52 -8.42 -3.14 2.06
N ALA A 53 -9.15 -2.82 1.00
CA ALA A 53 -8.70 -1.90 -0.06
C ALA A 53 -8.77 -0.45 0.41
N ILE A 54 -7.87 -0.06 1.30
CA ILE A 54 -7.82 1.25 1.95
C ILE A 54 -6.62 2.08 1.51
N SER A 55 -5.60 1.48 0.90
CA SER A 55 -4.43 2.18 0.35
C SER A 55 -4.64 2.56 -1.12
N ASN A 56 -3.96 3.62 -1.54
CA ASN A 56 -3.85 3.97 -2.94
C ASN A 56 -2.83 3.04 -3.61
N THR A 57 -3.18 2.51 -4.78
CA THR A 57 -2.28 1.76 -5.64
C THR A 57 -2.28 2.38 -7.04
N GLY A 58 -1.35 1.97 -7.90
CA GLY A 58 -1.32 2.53 -9.24
C GLY A 58 -0.51 1.73 -10.24
N PHE A 59 -0.56 2.15 -11.50
CA PHE A 59 0.31 1.61 -12.53
C PHE A 59 0.73 2.67 -13.55
N ILE A 60 1.89 2.44 -14.14
CA ILE A 60 2.51 3.30 -15.14
C ILE A 60 2.83 2.47 -16.36
N ILE A 61 2.36 2.90 -17.52
CA ILE A 61 2.58 2.24 -18.81
C ILE A 61 3.72 2.99 -19.54
N GLY A 62 4.81 2.28 -19.85
CA GLY A 62 5.84 2.73 -20.76
C GLY A 62 5.63 2.17 -22.17
N ASP A 63 6.64 2.29 -23.04
CA ASP A 63 6.58 1.75 -24.42
C ASP A 63 6.88 0.24 -24.44
N ASN A 64 7.60 -0.31 -23.44
CA ASN A 64 8.07 -1.71 -23.44
C ASN A 64 7.53 -2.53 -22.26
N SER A 65 7.11 -1.90 -21.18
CA SER A 65 6.68 -2.59 -19.97
C SER A 65 5.83 -1.70 -19.06
N ILE A 66 5.21 -2.35 -18.07
CA ILE A 66 4.35 -1.72 -17.06
C ILE A 66 4.99 -1.89 -15.68
N LEU A 67 4.94 -0.81 -14.90
CA LEU A 67 5.25 -0.78 -13.49
C LEU A 67 3.94 -0.68 -12.71
N VAL A 68 3.80 -1.51 -11.67
CA VAL A 68 2.73 -1.39 -10.67
C VAL A 68 3.31 -0.86 -9.36
N ILE A 69 2.57 -0.01 -8.66
CA ILE A 69 2.91 0.57 -7.37
C ILE A 69 1.89 0.08 -6.35
N ASP A 70 2.39 -0.64 -5.35
CA ASP A 70 1.67 -1.36 -4.31
C ASP A 70 0.72 -2.46 -4.83
N ALA A 71 0.74 -3.58 -4.14
CA ALA A 71 0.04 -4.80 -4.55
C ALA A 71 -1.41 -4.87 -4.06
N GLY A 72 -1.79 -3.98 -3.14
CA GLY A 72 -3.07 -4.04 -2.46
C GLY A 72 -3.18 -5.13 -1.39
N PRO A 73 -4.37 -5.28 -0.77
CA PRO A 73 -4.60 -6.08 0.43
C PRO A 73 -4.67 -7.59 0.18
N SER A 74 -4.77 -8.06 -1.06
CA SER A 74 -5.01 -9.48 -1.32
C SER A 74 -4.69 -9.92 -2.75
N TYR A 75 -4.56 -11.23 -2.93
CA TYR A 75 -4.47 -11.86 -4.24
C TYR A 75 -5.64 -11.47 -5.16
N LEU A 76 -6.85 -11.42 -4.62
CA LEU A 76 -8.04 -11.06 -5.38
C LEU A 76 -7.98 -9.60 -5.86
N TYR A 77 -7.54 -8.67 -5.00
CA TYR A 77 -7.33 -7.28 -5.37
C TYR A 77 -6.32 -7.16 -6.52
N ALA A 78 -5.16 -7.78 -6.37
CA ALA A 78 -4.12 -7.80 -7.40
C ALA A 78 -4.61 -8.41 -8.71
N SER A 79 -5.45 -9.46 -8.66
CA SER A 79 -6.07 -10.05 -9.85
C SER A 79 -6.96 -9.06 -10.58
N ASN A 80 -7.82 -8.32 -9.85
CA ASN A 80 -8.66 -7.28 -10.46
C ASN A 80 -7.82 -6.14 -11.07
N VAL A 81 -6.75 -5.70 -10.39
CA VAL A 81 -5.82 -4.71 -10.95
C VAL A 81 -5.19 -5.20 -12.25
N ILE A 82 -4.69 -6.45 -12.29
CA ILE A 82 -4.08 -7.04 -13.48
C ILE A 82 -5.10 -7.16 -14.64
N GLU A 83 -6.34 -7.56 -14.37
CA GLU A 83 -7.41 -7.61 -15.37
C GLU A 83 -7.67 -6.22 -15.97
N ILE A 84 -7.72 -5.18 -15.12
CA ILE A 84 -7.89 -3.79 -15.58
C ILE A 84 -6.68 -3.36 -16.42
N ILE A 85 -5.44 -3.59 -15.98
CA ILE A 85 -4.22 -3.26 -16.72
C ILE A 85 -4.26 -3.91 -18.11
N ASN A 86 -4.63 -5.18 -18.22
CA ASN A 86 -4.73 -5.91 -19.48
C ASN A 86 -5.80 -5.34 -20.43
N SER A 87 -6.78 -4.59 -19.93
CA SER A 87 -7.73 -3.87 -20.79
C SER A 87 -7.16 -2.57 -21.38
N TYR A 88 -6.08 -2.04 -20.79
CA TYR A 88 -5.38 -0.84 -21.25
C TYR A 88 -4.16 -1.15 -22.14
N SER A 89 -3.46 -2.27 -21.87
CA SER A 89 -2.22 -2.62 -22.56
C SER A 89 -1.92 -4.12 -22.51
N ASN A 90 -1.35 -4.62 -23.61
CA ASN A 90 -0.84 -6.00 -23.69
C ASN A 90 0.65 -6.12 -23.30
N LEU A 91 1.28 -5.03 -22.83
CA LEU A 91 2.66 -5.04 -22.39
C LEU A 91 2.82 -5.84 -21.09
N PRO A 92 4.00 -6.47 -20.87
CA PRO A 92 4.24 -7.20 -19.64
C PRO A 92 4.25 -6.29 -18.42
N ILE A 93 3.61 -6.71 -17.32
CA ILE A 93 3.78 -6.12 -15.99
C ILE A 93 5.13 -6.59 -15.47
N LYS A 94 6.17 -5.81 -15.77
CA LYS A 94 7.57 -6.20 -15.51
C LYS A 94 7.98 -5.97 -14.06
N TYR A 95 7.48 -4.90 -13.45
CA TYR A 95 7.87 -4.49 -12.10
C TYR A 95 6.67 -4.25 -11.20
N LEU A 96 6.78 -4.68 -9.95
CA LEU A 96 5.95 -4.25 -8.83
C LEU A 96 6.85 -3.60 -7.79
N VAL A 97 6.65 -2.31 -7.53
CA VAL A 97 7.28 -1.62 -6.40
C VAL A 97 6.30 -1.62 -5.25
N VAL A 98 6.71 -2.17 -4.12
CA VAL A 98 5.93 -2.15 -2.88
C VAL A 98 6.57 -1.14 -1.94
N THR A 99 5.81 -0.09 -1.59
CA THR A 99 6.33 1.04 -0.81
C THR A 99 6.81 0.62 0.56
N HIS A 100 6.06 -0.26 1.23
CA HIS A 100 6.40 -0.85 2.53
C HIS A 100 5.56 -2.11 2.83
N HIS A 101 5.79 -2.77 3.96
CA HIS A 101 5.25 -4.11 4.25
C HIS A 101 3.81 -4.19 4.74
N HIS A 102 3.12 -3.08 5.01
CA HIS A 102 1.76 -3.14 5.55
C HIS A 102 0.82 -3.89 4.60
N ALA A 103 -0.19 -4.53 5.19
CA ALA A 103 -1.03 -5.52 4.51
C ALA A 103 -1.75 -4.97 3.28
N ASP A 104 -2.27 -3.76 3.38
CA ASP A 104 -3.00 -3.06 2.33
C ASP A 104 -2.13 -2.61 1.15
N HIS A 105 -0.79 -2.61 1.31
CA HIS A 105 0.19 -2.33 0.26
C HIS A 105 0.84 -3.59 -0.33
N SER A 106 0.95 -4.69 0.46
CA SER A 106 1.86 -5.79 0.13
C SER A 106 1.22 -7.16 -0.08
N PHE A 107 -0.01 -7.42 0.38
CA PHE A 107 -0.53 -8.78 0.42
C PHE A 107 -0.96 -9.34 -0.93
N GLY A 108 -1.09 -8.49 -1.96
CA GLY A 108 -1.29 -8.92 -3.34
C GLY A 108 -0.04 -9.47 -4.04
N ILE A 109 1.15 -9.39 -3.44
CA ILE A 109 2.44 -9.84 -4.03
C ILE A 109 2.35 -11.24 -4.62
N SER A 110 1.65 -12.19 -3.95
CA SER A 110 1.54 -13.58 -4.41
C SER A 110 0.98 -13.70 -5.83
N ARG A 111 0.09 -12.82 -6.26
CA ARG A 111 -0.48 -12.82 -7.60
C ARG A 111 0.49 -12.33 -8.67
N TYR A 112 1.32 -11.31 -8.34
CA TYR A 112 2.34 -10.81 -9.26
C TYR A 112 3.48 -11.79 -9.46
N LEU A 113 3.83 -12.58 -8.46
CA LEU A 113 4.83 -13.65 -8.59
C LEU A 113 4.41 -14.73 -9.60
N GLU A 114 3.11 -15.04 -9.71
CA GLU A 114 2.60 -16.02 -10.68
C GLU A 114 2.76 -15.58 -12.15
N ILE A 115 2.87 -14.29 -12.41
CA ILE A 115 3.10 -13.74 -13.75
C ILE A 115 4.56 -13.30 -13.97
N ASN A 116 5.48 -13.77 -13.11
CA ASN A 116 6.92 -13.49 -13.16
C ASN A 116 7.28 -11.98 -13.08
N THR A 117 6.48 -11.19 -12.37
CA THR A 117 6.77 -9.78 -12.12
C THR A 117 7.96 -9.67 -11.14
N GLU A 118 8.92 -8.80 -11.44
CA GLU A 118 10.02 -8.47 -10.52
C GLU A 118 9.51 -7.60 -9.39
N ILE A 119 9.69 -8.08 -8.13
CA ILE A 119 9.27 -7.35 -6.93
C ILE A 119 10.42 -6.48 -6.44
N ILE A 120 10.14 -5.20 -6.17
CA ILE A 120 11.05 -4.24 -5.59
C ILE A 120 10.45 -3.73 -4.28
N MET A 121 11.12 -4.02 -3.17
CA MET A 121 10.75 -3.61 -1.82
C MET A 121 12.06 -3.38 -1.03
N ALA A 122 12.10 -2.46 -0.08
CA ALA A 122 13.26 -2.27 0.77
C ALA A 122 13.59 -3.55 1.55
N GLU A 123 14.88 -3.86 1.76
CA GLU A 123 15.29 -5.12 2.42
C GLU A 123 14.75 -5.24 3.84
N ALA A 124 14.71 -4.14 4.59
CA ALA A 124 14.13 -4.09 5.93
C ALA A 124 12.65 -4.48 5.90
N GLU A 125 11.92 -4.00 4.89
CA GLU A 125 10.49 -4.27 4.69
C GLU A 125 10.23 -5.73 4.26
N VAL A 126 11.09 -6.30 3.43
CA VAL A 126 11.02 -7.75 3.10
C VAL A 126 11.17 -8.60 4.36
N LYS A 127 12.11 -8.25 5.25
CA LYS A 127 12.29 -8.93 6.54
C LYS A 127 11.04 -8.84 7.41
N ARG A 128 10.42 -7.66 7.48
CA ARG A 128 9.15 -7.42 8.19
C ARG A 128 7.99 -8.21 7.58
N TYR A 129 7.81 -8.13 6.27
CA TYR A 129 6.79 -8.87 5.53
C TYR A 129 6.86 -10.37 5.81
N LEU A 130 8.04 -10.97 5.71
CA LEU A 130 8.24 -12.40 5.96
C LEU A 130 8.06 -12.78 7.44
N LYS A 131 8.51 -11.94 8.37
CA LYS A 131 8.45 -12.22 9.81
C LYS A 131 7.03 -12.11 10.36
N TYR A 132 6.30 -11.06 9.96
CA TYR A 132 5.00 -10.72 10.57
C TYR A 132 3.81 -10.99 9.65
N GLY A 133 4.01 -11.13 8.34
CA GLY A 133 2.95 -11.21 7.34
C GLY A 133 1.90 -12.28 7.62
N ASN A 134 2.31 -13.50 7.99
CA ASN A 134 1.34 -14.56 8.33
C ASN A 134 0.47 -14.23 9.56
N ARG A 135 1.01 -13.52 10.55
CA ARG A 135 0.24 -13.04 11.70
C ARG A 135 -0.75 -11.96 11.26
N SER A 136 -0.28 -10.99 10.50
CA SER A 136 -1.11 -9.90 9.96
C SER A 136 -2.19 -10.42 9.02
N LEU A 137 -1.89 -11.45 8.21
CA LEU A 137 -2.89 -12.10 7.33
C LEU A 137 -4.01 -12.77 8.14
N ARG A 138 -3.69 -13.43 9.27
CA ARG A 138 -4.71 -13.98 10.17
C ARG A 138 -5.55 -12.89 10.84
N GLN A 139 -4.94 -11.76 11.23
CA GLN A 139 -5.67 -10.63 11.79
C GLN A 139 -6.60 -10.01 10.76
N LEU A 140 -6.10 -9.79 9.54
CA LEU A 140 -6.90 -9.27 8.44
C LEU A 140 -8.10 -10.18 8.12
N ARG A 141 -7.88 -11.51 8.07
CA ARG A 141 -8.94 -12.51 7.87
C ARG A 141 -10.08 -12.40 8.88
N ASN A 142 -9.74 -12.15 10.15
CA ASN A 142 -10.75 -11.96 11.19
C ASN A 142 -11.55 -10.66 11.02
N LEU A 143 -10.96 -9.65 10.41
CA LEU A 143 -11.60 -8.35 10.18
C LEU A 143 -12.52 -8.34 8.96
N ILE A 144 -12.04 -8.90 7.85
CA ILE A 144 -12.74 -8.77 6.55
C ILE A 144 -13.41 -10.05 6.06
N GLY A 145 -13.03 -11.23 6.58
CA GLY A 145 -13.52 -12.54 6.13
C GLY A 145 -12.55 -13.23 5.16
N GLU A 146 -12.70 -14.56 5.04
CA GLU A 146 -11.86 -15.43 4.20
C GLU A 146 -12.06 -15.14 2.70
N GLU A 147 -13.28 -14.80 2.31
CA GLU A 147 -13.68 -14.59 0.92
C GLU A 147 -12.92 -13.45 0.21
N TRP A 148 -12.35 -12.52 0.97
CA TRP A 148 -11.50 -11.44 0.43
C TRP A 148 -10.04 -11.85 0.26
N LEU A 149 -9.62 -12.91 0.97
CA LEU A 149 -8.22 -13.33 1.09
C LEU A 149 -7.93 -14.67 0.39
N LEU A 150 -8.87 -15.18 -0.40
CA LEU A 150 -8.66 -16.40 -1.17
C LEU A 150 -7.36 -16.31 -1.98
N ASN A 151 -6.54 -17.36 -1.91
CA ASN A 151 -5.22 -17.47 -2.54
C ASN A 151 -4.16 -16.48 -2.05
N THR A 152 -4.47 -15.57 -1.11
CA THR A 152 -3.48 -14.67 -0.53
C THR A 152 -2.49 -15.44 0.34
N LYS A 153 -1.20 -15.29 0.04
CA LYS A 153 -0.10 -15.99 0.71
C LYS A 153 1.07 -15.05 0.93
N ILE A 154 1.81 -15.29 2.01
CA ILE A 154 3.08 -14.62 2.27
C ILE A 154 4.20 -15.45 1.64
N ASN A 155 4.67 -15.02 0.50
CA ASN A 155 5.69 -15.72 -0.30
C ASN A 155 7.06 -15.10 -0.12
N LYS A 156 8.10 -15.94 -0.17
CA LYS A 156 9.47 -15.46 -0.39
C LYS A 156 9.64 -15.06 -1.85
N PHE A 157 10.39 -14.00 -2.08
CA PHE A 157 10.78 -13.54 -3.41
C PHE A 157 12.22 -13.02 -3.38
N ASN A 158 12.85 -12.96 -4.56
CA ASN A 158 14.20 -12.43 -4.68
C ASN A 158 14.15 -10.90 -4.69
N ASN A 159 14.83 -10.27 -3.72
CA ASN A 159 14.95 -8.81 -3.60
C ASN A 159 16.32 -8.39 -3.06
N LEU A 160 17.28 -9.31 -3.05
CA LEU A 160 18.57 -9.11 -2.40
C LEU A 160 19.47 -8.15 -3.20
N GLY A 161 20.21 -7.31 -2.47
CA GLY A 161 21.31 -6.50 -3.01
C GLY A 161 20.90 -5.28 -3.82
N LYS A 162 19.64 -4.84 -3.77
CA LYS A 162 19.24 -3.60 -4.45
C LYS A 162 19.86 -2.38 -3.77
N LYS A 163 20.50 -1.53 -4.57
CA LYS A 163 21.07 -0.25 -4.13
C LYS A 163 20.17 0.87 -4.60
N TYR A 164 19.87 1.81 -3.73
CA TYR A 164 19.05 2.97 -4.04
C TYR A 164 19.91 4.23 -4.29
N PRO A 165 19.50 5.16 -5.17
CA PRO A 165 18.26 5.08 -5.95
C PRO A 165 18.34 4.03 -7.07
N ILE A 166 17.17 3.43 -7.39
CA ILE A 166 17.03 2.55 -8.54
C ILE A 166 16.45 3.37 -9.70
N ASN A 167 17.06 3.26 -10.88
CA ASN A 167 16.56 3.84 -12.11
C ASN A 167 16.02 2.73 -13.00
N LEU A 168 14.73 2.82 -13.37
CA LEU A 168 14.08 1.89 -14.29
C LEU A 168 13.71 2.63 -15.56
N ASP A 169 13.92 1.99 -16.71
CA ASP A 169 13.36 2.42 -18.00
C ASP A 169 12.24 1.45 -18.41
N LEU A 170 11.04 1.98 -18.56
CA LEU A 170 9.87 1.23 -19.04
C LEU A 170 9.71 1.28 -20.56
N GLY A 171 10.72 1.80 -21.28
CA GLY A 171 10.69 2.19 -22.67
C GLY A 171 10.32 3.67 -22.82
N ASN A 172 11.33 4.52 -23.11
CA ASN A 172 11.20 5.99 -23.18
C ASN A 172 10.52 6.64 -21.96
N ARG A 173 10.50 5.94 -20.82
CA ARG A 173 9.88 6.42 -19.58
C ARG A 173 10.71 6.03 -18.37
N ASN A 174 11.37 7.02 -17.80
CA ASN A 174 12.30 6.84 -16.69
C ASN A 174 11.57 7.00 -15.34
N ILE A 175 11.78 6.01 -14.48
CA ILE A 175 11.26 5.96 -13.11
C ILE A 175 12.45 5.96 -12.16
N ILE A 176 12.40 6.78 -11.12
CA ILE A 176 13.39 6.79 -10.04
C ILE A 176 12.71 6.27 -8.77
N ILE A 177 13.35 5.31 -8.10
CA ILE A 177 12.89 4.76 -6.83
C ILE A 177 13.92 5.12 -5.77
N GLU A 178 13.52 5.86 -4.76
CA GLU A 178 14.36 6.28 -3.63
C GLU A 178 13.93 5.55 -2.36
N LEU A 179 14.88 5.31 -1.46
CA LEU A 179 14.65 4.70 -0.14
C LEU A 179 14.74 5.76 0.96
N TYR A 180 13.75 5.77 1.82
CA TYR A 180 13.67 6.57 3.04
C TYR A 180 13.69 5.60 4.24
N GLU A 181 14.87 5.45 4.85
CA GLU A 181 15.08 4.52 5.96
C GLU A 181 14.46 5.07 7.25
N GLU A 182 13.80 4.18 8.00
CA GLU A 182 13.19 4.52 9.29
C GLU A 182 12.28 5.77 9.24
N GLY A 183 11.32 5.80 8.32
CA GLY A 183 10.30 6.84 8.20
C GLY A 183 9.00 6.45 8.89
N HIS A 184 7.95 6.23 8.08
CA HIS A 184 6.70 5.62 8.52
C HIS A 184 6.89 4.15 8.90
N SER A 185 7.78 3.47 8.17
CA SER A 185 8.22 2.09 8.40
C SER A 185 9.75 2.00 8.47
N ASP A 186 10.32 0.78 8.50
CA ASP A 186 11.77 0.60 8.54
C ASP A 186 12.47 0.98 7.23
N GLY A 187 11.70 1.06 6.10
CA GLY A 187 12.25 1.42 4.79
C GLY A 187 11.16 1.74 3.78
N ASP A 188 10.75 3.01 3.70
CA ASP A 188 9.71 3.48 2.80
C ASP A 188 10.29 3.79 1.42
N LEU A 189 9.70 3.26 0.35
CA LEU A 189 10.07 3.60 -1.02
C LEU A 189 9.17 4.70 -1.56
N ILE A 190 9.80 5.67 -2.24
CA ILE A 190 9.08 6.65 -3.05
C ILE A 190 9.43 6.45 -4.52
N ILE A 191 8.47 6.71 -5.39
CA ILE A 191 8.58 6.44 -6.82
C ILE A 191 8.29 7.72 -7.58
N LYS A 192 9.26 8.19 -8.36
CA LYS A 192 9.14 9.37 -9.22
C LYS A 192 9.02 8.94 -10.68
N ASP A 193 7.91 9.26 -11.31
CA ASP A 193 7.82 9.25 -12.77
C ASP A 193 8.31 10.58 -13.32
N ILE A 194 9.44 10.55 -14.01
CA ILE A 194 10.09 11.76 -14.54
C ILE A 194 9.25 12.41 -15.64
N SER A 195 8.64 11.58 -16.50
CA SER A 195 7.91 12.09 -17.67
C SER A 195 6.64 12.85 -17.32
N SER A 196 5.94 12.45 -16.26
CA SER A 196 4.69 13.09 -15.81
C SER A 196 4.87 13.98 -14.60
N ASN A 197 6.06 14.05 -14.04
CA ASN A 197 6.39 14.75 -12.80
C ASN A 197 5.50 14.32 -11.60
N ILE A 198 5.11 13.03 -11.56
CA ILE A 198 4.29 12.46 -10.48
C ILE A 198 5.18 11.77 -9.47
N LEU A 199 4.87 11.98 -8.18
CA LEU A 199 5.58 11.38 -7.05
C LEU A 199 4.62 10.51 -6.23
N PHE A 200 4.88 9.20 -6.16
CA PHE A 200 4.20 8.27 -5.25
C PHE A 200 5.03 8.16 -3.98
N VAL A 201 4.42 8.32 -2.82
CA VAL A 201 5.15 8.43 -1.55
C VAL A 201 4.70 7.43 -0.47
N GLY A 202 3.78 6.53 -0.80
CA GLY A 202 3.24 5.59 0.18
C GLY A 202 2.77 6.30 1.44
N ASP A 203 2.93 5.67 2.58
CA ASP A 203 2.45 6.13 3.87
C ASP A 203 3.37 7.19 4.54
N LEU A 204 4.37 7.70 3.81
CA LEU A 204 5.03 8.93 4.23
C LEU A 204 4.07 10.13 4.23
N VAL A 205 3.01 10.10 3.40
CA VAL A 205 1.99 11.14 3.36
C VAL A 205 0.59 10.53 3.39
N PHE A 206 -0.26 11.10 4.26
CA PHE A 206 -1.69 10.81 4.36
C PHE A 206 -2.49 12.06 3.99
N ASN A 207 -3.55 11.90 3.23
CA ASN A 207 -4.49 12.98 2.96
C ASN A 207 -5.89 12.63 3.48
N GLN A 208 -6.55 13.59 4.14
CA GLN A 208 -7.92 13.48 4.71
C GLN A 208 -8.07 12.46 5.85
N ARG A 209 -7.14 11.55 6.07
CA ARG A 209 -7.12 10.52 7.09
C ARG A 209 -5.98 10.78 8.08
N ALA A 210 -6.16 10.40 9.34
CA ALA A 210 -5.10 10.47 10.34
C ALA A 210 -3.97 9.49 10.01
N PRO A 211 -2.71 9.96 9.99
CA PRO A 211 -1.54 9.10 9.82
C PRO A 211 -1.41 8.08 10.94
N THR A 212 -1.06 6.84 10.60
CA THR A 212 -0.74 5.78 11.55
C THR A 212 0.75 5.76 11.85
N SER A 213 1.15 5.54 13.09
CA SER A 213 2.55 5.75 13.52
C SER A 213 3.16 4.67 14.42
N PRO A 214 2.60 3.46 14.59
CA PRO A 214 3.08 2.52 15.60
C PRO A 214 4.49 2.00 15.36
N HIS A 215 4.97 2.00 14.12
CA HIS A 215 6.29 1.53 13.73
C HIS A 215 7.25 2.67 13.34
N ALA A 216 6.75 3.92 13.34
CA ALA A 216 7.45 5.05 12.78
C ALA A 216 8.65 5.52 13.64
N ASN A 217 9.71 5.97 12.98
CA ASN A 217 10.66 6.91 13.54
C ASN A 217 10.15 8.34 13.27
N ILE A 218 9.49 8.92 14.26
CA ILE A 218 8.79 10.19 14.09
C ILE A 218 9.77 11.33 13.74
N SER A 219 11.01 11.29 14.24
CA SER A 219 12.01 12.32 13.95
C SER A 219 12.40 12.31 12.47
N ASN A 220 12.77 11.14 11.95
CA ASN A 220 13.12 10.98 10.54
C ASN A 220 11.93 11.29 9.64
N TRP A 221 10.75 10.76 9.98
CA TRP A 221 9.55 11.00 9.19
C TRP A 221 9.23 12.49 9.02
N LYS A 222 9.39 13.30 10.07
CA LYS A 222 9.21 14.76 9.97
C LYS A 222 10.19 15.42 9.00
N ASN A 223 11.45 14.97 9.01
CA ASN A 223 12.47 15.46 8.09
C ASN A 223 12.15 15.06 6.64
N TYR A 224 11.71 13.83 6.42
CA TYR A 224 11.28 13.33 5.10
C TYR A 224 10.07 14.08 4.54
N LEU A 225 9.14 14.50 5.39
CA LEU A 225 8.04 15.36 4.95
C LEU A 225 8.55 16.72 4.45
N ASP A 226 9.58 17.30 5.09
CA ASP A 226 10.20 18.53 4.62
C ASP A 226 10.95 18.33 3.28
N GLU A 227 11.65 17.22 3.13
CA GLU A 227 12.30 16.85 1.87
C GLU A 227 11.30 16.67 0.74
N ILE A 228 10.20 15.93 0.99
CA ILE A 228 9.12 15.70 0.01
C ILE A 228 8.48 17.03 -0.40
N MET A 229 8.26 17.95 0.55
CA MET A 229 7.74 19.29 0.23
C MET A 229 8.70 20.10 -0.65
N ASN A 230 10.02 19.91 -0.52
CA ASN A 230 11.02 20.61 -1.31
C ASN A 230 11.29 19.97 -2.68
N LYS A 231 10.88 18.71 -2.91
CA LYS A 231 10.98 18.09 -4.22
C LYS A 231 10.08 18.79 -5.24
N ASP A 232 10.47 18.68 -6.49
CA ASP A 232 9.64 19.10 -7.63
C ASP A 232 8.67 17.97 -8.00
N TRP A 233 7.36 18.30 -8.05
CA TRP A 233 6.28 17.41 -8.50
C TRP A 233 5.02 18.20 -8.82
N ASP A 234 4.26 17.75 -9.81
CA ASP A 234 2.95 18.32 -10.20
C ASP A 234 1.82 17.64 -9.43
N TYR A 235 1.94 16.33 -9.21
CA TYR A 235 1.00 15.52 -8.43
C TYR A 235 1.78 14.65 -7.47
N LEU A 236 1.27 14.57 -6.25
CA LEU A 236 1.76 13.62 -5.25
C LEU A 236 0.65 12.63 -4.92
N ILE A 237 0.97 11.34 -4.99
CA ILE A 237 0.07 10.25 -4.65
C ILE A 237 0.44 9.76 -3.25
N PRO A 238 -0.38 10.07 -2.23
CA PRO A 238 -0.17 9.59 -0.87
C PRO A 238 -0.55 8.11 -0.75
N GLY A 239 -0.15 7.44 0.32
CA GLY A 239 -0.59 6.07 0.59
C GLY A 239 -2.09 5.97 0.84
N HIS A 240 -2.69 7.03 1.43
CA HIS A 240 -4.12 7.08 1.70
C HIS A 240 -4.72 8.44 1.40
N GLY A 241 -5.97 8.42 0.91
CA GLY A 241 -6.76 9.61 0.60
C GLY A 241 -6.50 10.20 -0.78
N ASN A 242 -7.02 11.38 -1.04
CA ASN A 242 -7.00 11.97 -2.37
C ASN A 242 -5.61 12.41 -2.83
N ILE A 243 -5.43 12.47 -4.16
CA ILE A 243 -4.26 13.04 -4.83
C ILE A 243 -3.98 14.46 -4.32
N ILE A 244 -2.72 14.76 -4.09
CA ILE A 244 -2.25 16.05 -3.59
C ILE A 244 -1.68 16.86 -4.76
N LYS A 245 -2.12 18.12 -4.83
CA LYS A 245 -1.64 19.14 -5.80
C LYS A 245 -0.92 20.30 -5.10
N ASN A 246 -1.17 20.46 -3.80
CA ASN A 246 -0.66 21.58 -3.03
C ASN A 246 0.22 21.07 -1.90
N LYS A 247 1.42 21.61 -1.76
CA LYS A 247 2.38 21.24 -0.71
C LYS A 247 1.82 21.42 0.71
N GLU A 248 0.87 22.32 0.88
CA GLU A 248 0.18 22.56 2.15
C GLU A 248 -0.59 21.34 2.68
N ASP A 249 -1.05 20.45 1.77
CA ASP A 249 -1.75 19.23 2.20
C ASP A 249 -0.81 18.25 2.94
N ILE A 250 0.49 18.25 2.62
CA ILE A 250 1.50 17.47 3.33
C ILE A 250 1.64 17.96 4.79
N LEU A 251 1.46 19.26 5.03
CA LEU A 251 1.50 19.81 6.37
C LEU A 251 0.44 19.24 7.31
N LYS A 252 -0.65 18.68 6.77
CA LYS A 252 -1.66 18.00 7.58
C LYS A 252 -1.08 16.75 8.23
N THR A 253 -0.37 15.91 7.46
CA THR A 253 0.38 14.77 7.99
C THR A 253 1.36 15.23 9.08
N LYS A 254 2.18 16.23 8.78
CA LYS A 254 3.19 16.76 9.70
C LYS A 254 2.58 17.32 11.00
N LYS A 255 1.44 18.01 10.92
CA LYS A 255 0.72 18.54 12.10
C LYS A 255 0.24 17.42 13.00
N TRP A 256 -0.32 16.34 12.42
CA TRP A 256 -0.78 15.18 13.19
C TRP A 256 0.38 14.49 13.92
N ILE A 257 1.44 14.11 13.19
CA ILE A 257 2.57 13.39 13.80
C ILE A 257 3.31 14.23 14.85
N ASN A 258 3.44 15.55 14.63
CA ASN A 258 3.99 16.46 15.65
C ASN A 258 3.14 16.50 16.91
N PHE A 259 1.83 16.49 16.75
CA PHE A 259 0.91 16.55 17.90
C PHE A 259 0.98 15.28 18.74
N ILE A 260 0.89 14.10 18.11
CA ILE A 260 0.90 12.83 18.83
C ILE A 260 2.29 12.58 19.46
N ASP A 261 3.37 12.88 18.75
CA ASP A 261 4.76 12.80 19.23
C ASP A 261 4.98 13.64 20.49
N LYS A 262 4.62 14.93 20.41
CA LYS A 262 4.75 15.86 21.55
C LYS A 262 3.96 15.38 22.76
N THR A 263 2.74 14.88 22.54
CA THR A 263 1.90 14.40 23.62
C THR A 263 2.49 13.15 24.26
N ALA A 264 2.96 12.19 23.45
CA ALA A 264 3.56 10.96 23.95
C ALA A 264 4.85 11.23 24.73
N LYS A 265 5.74 12.10 24.23
CA LYS A 265 6.97 12.49 24.92
C LYS A 265 6.71 13.19 26.24
N GLN A 266 5.73 14.10 26.29
CA GLN A 266 5.35 14.78 27.53
C GLN A 266 4.76 13.80 28.54
N ALA A 267 3.95 12.84 28.10
CA ALA A 267 3.37 11.83 28.96
C ALA A 267 4.45 10.94 29.57
N SER A 268 5.34 10.38 28.76
CA SER A 268 6.45 9.54 29.21
C SER A 268 7.33 10.30 30.20
N LYS A 269 7.76 11.52 29.89
CA LYS A 269 8.60 12.35 30.77
C LYS A 269 7.96 12.62 32.14
N ASN A 270 6.63 12.75 32.20
CA ASN A 270 5.90 13.09 33.43
C ASN A 270 5.29 11.86 34.13
N GLY A 271 5.56 10.64 33.66
CA GLY A 271 4.98 9.41 34.21
C GLY A 271 3.46 9.32 34.08
N VAL A 272 2.86 9.98 33.06
CA VAL A 272 1.41 10.01 32.82
C VAL A 272 1.05 8.90 31.84
N SER A 273 0.17 8.01 32.24
CA SER A 273 -0.28 6.90 31.42
C SER A 273 -1.14 7.36 30.23
N ALA A 274 -1.18 6.55 29.16
CA ALA A 274 -2.08 6.78 28.04
C ALA A 274 -3.54 6.84 28.48
N LEU A 275 -3.95 6.02 29.45
CA LEU A 275 -5.31 5.97 29.95
C LEU A 275 -5.72 7.29 30.64
N GLU A 276 -4.81 7.89 31.42
CA GLU A 276 -5.08 9.20 32.06
C GLU A 276 -5.27 10.30 31.02
N ILE A 277 -4.51 10.27 29.90
CA ILE A 277 -4.68 11.25 28.82
C ILE A 277 -6.00 11.01 28.08
N ILE A 278 -6.32 9.75 27.76
CA ILE A 278 -7.55 9.35 27.07
C ILE A 278 -8.79 9.75 27.89
N ASN A 279 -8.76 9.58 29.20
CA ASN A 279 -9.86 9.93 30.11
C ASN A 279 -10.11 11.45 30.21
N LYS A 280 -9.11 12.30 29.84
CA LYS A 280 -9.31 13.76 29.73
C LYS A 280 -10.13 14.16 28.50
N GLY A 281 -10.44 13.20 27.62
CA GLY A 281 -11.24 13.40 26.41
C GLY A 281 -10.41 13.53 25.14
N LEU A 282 -11.12 13.63 24.01
CA LEU A 282 -10.51 13.67 22.68
C LEU A 282 -9.97 15.08 22.35
N PRO A 283 -8.70 15.20 21.96
CA PRO A 283 -8.16 16.47 21.46
C PRO A 283 -8.91 16.96 20.22
N GLN A 284 -9.03 18.27 20.08
CA GLN A 284 -9.73 18.88 18.92
C GLN A 284 -9.13 18.50 17.56
N ILE A 285 -7.82 18.22 17.51
CA ILE A 285 -7.16 17.82 16.27
C ILE A 285 -7.72 16.50 15.74
N THR A 286 -8.12 15.56 16.62
CA THR A 286 -8.66 14.24 16.20
C THR A 286 -9.94 14.37 15.39
N LYS A 287 -10.69 15.46 15.56
CA LYS A 287 -11.93 15.73 14.83
C LYS A 287 -11.68 16.26 13.41
N LYS A 288 -10.44 16.65 13.08
CA LYS A 288 -10.07 17.22 11.78
C LYS A 288 -9.67 16.16 10.75
N TYR A 289 -9.51 14.92 11.18
CA TYR A 289 -9.07 13.82 10.34
C TYR A 289 -10.06 12.66 10.42
N LYS A 290 -10.34 12.04 9.29
CA LYS A 290 -11.01 10.73 9.28
C LYS A 290 -10.15 9.75 10.10
N LEU A 291 -10.77 8.90 10.89
CA LEU A 291 -10.11 7.96 11.82
C LEU A 291 -9.17 8.62 12.86
N GLY A 292 -9.31 9.92 13.12
CA GLY A 292 -8.45 10.59 14.09
C GLY A 292 -8.62 10.09 15.52
N LYS A 293 -9.85 9.71 15.91
CA LYS A 293 -10.16 9.10 17.22
C LYS A 293 -9.52 7.71 17.33
N GLU A 294 -9.73 6.87 16.32
CA GLU A 294 -9.27 5.49 16.26
C GLU A 294 -7.74 5.44 16.30
N THR A 295 -7.10 6.27 15.48
CA THR A 295 -5.64 6.41 15.44
C THR A 295 -5.08 6.92 16.75
N TRP A 296 -5.74 7.91 17.39
CA TRP A 296 -5.34 8.42 18.69
C TRP A 296 -5.34 7.33 19.76
N TYR A 297 -6.39 6.54 19.84
CA TYR A 297 -6.51 5.46 20.85
C TYR A 297 -5.54 4.31 20.61
N ARG A 298 -5.19 4.04 19.35
CA ARG A 298 -4.25 2.97 18.99
C ARG A 298 -2.79 3.40 19.17
N ASP A 299 -2.42 4.57 18.63
CA ASP A 299 -1.00 4.94 18.47
C ASP A 299 -0.43 5.63 19.70
N LEU A 300 -1.23 6.42 20.46
CA LEU A 300 -0.74 7.12 21.66
C LEU A 300 -0.12 6.17 22.71
N PRO A 301 -0.78 5.06 23.12
CA PRO A 301 -0.19 4.13 24.08
C PRO A 301 1.12 3.52 23.59
N ILE A 302 1.20 3.20 22.30
CA ILE A 302 2.40 2.59 21.69
C ILE A 302 3.57 3.56 21.72
N LEU A 303 3.33 4.84 21.38
CA LEU A 303 4.37 5.87 21.39
C LEU A 303 4.82 6.24 22.82
N ILE A 304 3.90 6.31 23.78
CA ILE A 304 4.27 6.55 25.20
C ILE A 304 5.21 5.43 25.66
N ASN A 305 4.79 4.18 25.48
CA ASN A 305 5.60 3.01 25.84
C ASN A 305 6.97 3.03 25.16
N LYS A 306 7.02 3.38 23.88
CA LYS A 306 8.29 3.52 23.16
C LYS A 306 9.23 4.51 23.85
N TYR A 307 8.74 5.69 24.22
CA TYR A 307 9.54 6.75 24.86
C TYR A 307 9.85 6.51 26.34
N GLU A 308 9.22 5.56 27.00
CA GLU A 308 9.59 5.11 28.34
C GLU A 308 10.86 4.26 28.36
N PHE A 309 11.24 3.66 27.22
CA PHE A 309 12.41 2.80 27.07
C PHE A 309 13.54 3.41 26.24
N GLU A 310 13.36 4.60 25.69
CA GLU A 310 14.42 5.43 25.08
C GLU A 310 15.11 6.31 26.14
#